data_8c50197fb1d795b103d39e8330ca8f93
#
_entry.id   8c50197fb1d795b103d39e8330ca8f93
#
_cell.length_a   1.000
_cell.length_b   1.000
_cell.length_c   1.000
_cell.angle_alpha   90.00
_cell.angle_beta   90.00
_cell.angle_gamma   90.00
#
_symmetry.space_group_name_H-M   'P 1'
#
loop_
_entity.id
_entity.type
_entity.pdbx_description
1 polymer ?
#
loop_
_entity_poly.entity_id
_entity_poly.type
_entity_poly.pdbx_seq_one_letter_code
_entity_poly.pdbx_strand_id
1 'polypeptide(L)'
;QYTLLTLPIAVFLHFVKPEIGWLGIADICDFSVYFLLGNSLFPFLSRRKNVCPAYAHLLSAGITLPVALCLWKSVPENRFRDFCIAVLMLACIYALGCLLQKRKTPVLDYIARYVFTFYIYSWPAQAVVERLCSHYHAPWTLTTPLMFAVGLLCPTVIVLVYRRCTFLHCRFVDLVLGMRR
;
A
#
# COMPACT_ATOMS: atom_id res chain seq x y z
N GLN A 1 19.17 11.56 1.70
CA GLN A 1 20.41 10.94 1.14
C GLN A 1 20.54 9.46 1.54
N TYR A 2 20.15 9.07 2.76
CA TYR A 2 20.26 7.68 3.24
C TYR A 2 19.32 6.68 2.54
N THR A 3 18.17 7.13 2.06
CA THR A 3 17.17 6.27 1.36
C THR A 3 17.71 5.68 0.06
N LEU A 4 18.55 6.39 -0.67
CA LEU A 4 19.18 5.89 -1.91
C LEU A 4 20.23 4.80 -1.63
N LEU A 5 20.91 4.86 -0.46
CA LEU A 5 21.88 3.85 -0.05
C LEU A 5 21.21 2.57 0.47
N THR A 6 20.04 2.68 1.09
CA THR A 6 19.32 1.53 1.64
C THR A 6 18.48 0.78 0.59
N LEU A 7 18.17 1.42 -0.55
CA LEU A 7 17.37 0.81 -1.61
C LEU A 7 18.03 -0.44 -2.22
N PRO A 8 19.34 -0.46 -2.57
CA PRO A 8 20.01 -1.68 -3.07
C PRO A 8 19.99 -2.82 -2.07
N ILE A 9 20.12 -2.52 -0.77
CA ILE A 9 20.07 -3.53 0.30
C ILE A 9 18.66 -4.11 0.39
N ALA A 10 17.63 -3.28 0.32
CA ALA A 10 16.24 -3.74 0.34
C ALA A 10 15.90 -4.60 -0.89
N VAL A 11 16.37 -4.21 -2.08
CA VAL A 11 16.22 -5.01 -3.31
C VAL A 11 16.91 -6.37 -3.13
N PHE A 12 18.13 -6.38 -2.63
CA PHE A 12 18.86 -7.63 -2.36
C PHE A 12 18.09 -8.52 -1.38
N LEU A 13 17.62 -7.97 -0.25
CA LEU A 13 16.86 -8.71 0.75
C LEU A 13 15.54 -9.26 0.19
N HIS A 14 14.86 -8.51 -0.69
CA HIS A 14 13.65 -8.95 -1.36
C HIS A 14 13.90 -10.22 -2.21
N PHE A 15 15.01 -10.29 -2.94
CA PHE A 15 15.34 -11.45 -3.78
C PHE A 15 15.90 -12.63 -2.99
N VAL A 16 16.68 -12.37 -1.95
CA VAL A 16 17.31 -13.43 -1.14
C VAL A 16 16.30 -14.06 -0.18
N LYS A 17 15.31 -13.32 0.29
CA LYS A 17 14.29 -13.70 1.28
C LYS A 17 14.83 -14.63 2.37
N PRO A 18 15.36 -14.07 3.46
CA PRO A 18 15.81 -14.91 4.56
C PRO A 18 14.63 -15.75 5.07
N GLU A 19 14.80 -17.06 5.18
CA GLU A 19 13.80 -17.99 5.73
C GLU A 19 13.62 -17.82 7.25
N ILE A 20 13.64 -16.58 7.72
CA ILE A 20 13.49 -16.24 9.11
C ILE A 20 12.00 -16.04 9.37
N GLY A 21 11.29 -17.12 9.75
CA GLY A 21 9.86 -17.10 10.07
C GLY A 21 9.51 -16.33 11.36
N TRP A 22 10.49 -15.69 12.00
CA TRP A 22 10.29 -14.96 13.25
C TRP A 22 9.79 -13.54 12.98
N LEU A 23 8.70 -13.15 13.67
CA LEU A 23 8.18 -11.77 13.72
C LEU A 23 7.87 -11.12 12.35
N GLY A 24 7.62 -11.90 11.30
CA GLY A 24 7.34 -11.33 9.98
C GLY A 24 8.54 -10.63 9.33
N ILE A 25 9.78 -10.98 9.73
CA ILE A 25 11.00 -10.40 9.16
C ILE A 25 11.05 -10.63 7.64
N ALA A 26 10.64 -11.81 7.18
CA ALA A 26 10.54 -12.12 5.77
C ALA A 26 9.59 -11.17 5.03
N ASP A 27 8.44 -10.86 5.64
CA ASP A 27 7.46 -9.93 5.07
C ASP A 27 7.98 -8.48 5.10
N ILE A 28 8.67 -8.09 6.18
CA ILE A 28 9.33 -6.78 6.25
C ILE A 28 10.38 -6.64 5.14
N CYS A 29 11.17 -7.68 4.87
CA CYS A 29 12.14 -7.68 3.78
C CYS A 29 11.45 -7.60 2.41
N ASP A 30 10.35 -8.34 2.21
CA ASP A 30 9.59 -8.32 0.96
C ASP A 30 8.95 -6.95 0.69
N PHE A 31 8.41 -6.29 1.71
CA PHE A 31 7.71 -5.01 1.54
C PHE A 31 8.60 -3.78 1.65
N SER A 32 9.77 -3.88 2.30
CA SER A 32 10.67 -2.74 2.51
C SER A 32 11.14 -2.11 1.19
N VAL A 33 11.34 -2.92 0.15
CA VAL A 33 11.77 -2.45 -1.17
C VAL A 33 10.74 -1.47 -1.77
N TYR A 34 9.45 -1.79 -1.67
CA TYR A 34 8.38 -0.94 -2.22
C TYR A 34 8.23 0.35 -1.44
N PHE A 35 8.37 0.28 -0.11
CA PHE A 35 8.35 1.46 0.75
C PHE A 35 9.53 2.40 0.46
N LEU A 36 10.74 1.86 0.36
CA LEU A 36 11.95 2.64 0.06
C LEU A 36 11.93 3.18 -1.37
N LEU A 37 11.43 2.41 -2.33
CA LEU A 37 11.22 2.86 -3.71
C LEU A 37 10.26 4.05 -3.75
N GLY A 38 9.10 3.94 -3.10
CA GLY A 38 8.12 5.02 -3.01
C GLY A 38 8.70 6.27 -2.37
N ASN A 39 9.42 6.12 -1.24
CA ASN A 39 10.05 7.23 -0.54
C ASN A 39 11.19 7.89 -1.34
N SER A 40 11.94 7.11 -2.12
CA SER A 40 13.02 7.62 -2.99
C SER A 40 12.48 8.33 -4.23
N LEU A 41 11.40 7.81 -4.80
CA LEU A 41 10.78 8.39 -6.00
C LEU A 41 9.91 9.62 -5.68
N PHE A 42 9.34 9.69 -4.49
CA PHE A 42 8.41 10.76 -4.13
C PHE A 42 8.96 12.19 -4.36
N PRO A 43 10.19 12.56 -3.94
CA PRO A 43 10.74 13.89 -4.19
C PRO A 43 10.91 14.20 -5.68
N PHE A 44 11.26 13.18 -6.47
CA PHE A 44 11.43 13.32 -7.92
C PHE A 44 10.09 13.49 -8.63
N LEU A 45 9.12 12.66 -8.28
CA LEU A 45 7.78 12.67 -8.85
C LEU A 45 7.00 13.92 -8.45
N SER A 46 7.14 14.39 -7.20
CA SER A 46 6.46 15.59 -6.72
C SER A 46 6.94 16.87 -7.44
N ARG A 47 8.21 16.92 -7.81
CA ARG A 47 8.74 18.04 -8.62
C ARG A 47 8.17 18.06 -10.05
N ARG A 48 7.93 16.87 -10.64
CA ARG A 48 7.40 16.75 -12.01
C ARG A 48 5.88 16.83 -12.12
N LYS A 49 5.18 16.70 -11.01
CA LYS A 49 3.73 16.66 -10.93
C LYS A 49 3.04 17.85 -11.62
N ASN A 50 3.61 19.06 -11.48
CA ASN A 50 3.05 20.28 -12.07
C ASN A 50 3.43 20.47 -13.55
N VAL A 51 4.38 19.68 -14.05
CA VAL A 51 4.91 19.81 -15.43
C VAL A 51 4.22 18.83 -16.37
N CYS A 52 3.77 17.67 -15.86
CA CYS A 52 3.14 16.67 -16.71
C CYS A 52 1.65 17.00 -16.97
N PRO A 53 1.23 17.05 -18.23
CA PRO A 53 -0.18 17.25 -18.57
C PRO A 53 -1.03 16.05 -18.18
N ALA A 54 -2.34 16.27 -17.94
CA ALA A 54 -3.26 15.21 -17.49
C ALA A 54 -3.31 14.00 -18.41
N TYR A 55 -3.17 14.20 -19.73
CA TYR A 55 -3.18 13.10 -20.70
C TYR A 55 -1.97 12.16 -20.53
N ALA A 56 -0.81 12.67 -20.08
CA ALA A 56 0.36 11.83 -19.84
C ALA A 56 0.13 10.86 -18.67
N HIS A 57 -0.58 11.30 -17.65
CA HIS A 57 -0.98 10.42 -16.53
C HIS A 57 -2.02 9.39 -16.97
N LEU A 58 -2.99 9.77 -17.82
CA LEU A 58 -3.95 8.83 -18.39
C LEU A 58 -3.27 7.78 -19.27
N LEU A 59 -2.34 8.19 -20.14
CA LEU A 59 -1.55 7.28 -20.95
C LEU A 59 -0.69 6.35 -20.08
N SER A 60 -0.03 6.87 -19.06
CA SER A 60 0.76 6.06 -18.13
C SER A 60 -0.10 5.00 -17.46
N ALA A 61 -1.26 5.35 -16.89
CA ALA A 61 -2.16 4.40 -16.28
C ALA A 61 -2.73 3.40 -17.29
N GLY A 62 -3.10 3.89 -18.48
CA GLY A 62 -3.65 3.07 -19.59
C GLY A 62 -2.65 2.07 -20.18
N ILE A 63 -1.35 2.30 -20.04
CA ILE A 63 -0.31 1.38 -20.49
C ILE A 63 0.14 0.45 -19.36
N THR A 64 0.38 0.99 -18.17
CA THR A 64 0.93 0.20 -17.05
C THR A 64 -0.03 -0.88 -16.57
N LEU A 65 -1.33 -0.63 -16.54
CA LEU A 65 -2.32 -1.59 -16.09
C LEU A 65 -2.44 -2.81 -17.04
N PRO A 66 -2.65 -2.65 -18.37
CA PRO A 66 -2.67 -3.80 -19.28
C PRO A 66 -1.35 -4.57 -19.30
N VAL A 67 -0.21 -3.88 -19.25
CA VAL A 67 1.10 -4.53 -19.20
C VAL A 67 1.24 -5.39 -17.94
N ALA A 68 0.84 -4.87 -16.77
CA ALA A 68 0.84 -5.64 -15.53
C ALA A 68 -0.06 -6.88 -15.61
N LEU A 69 -1.26 -6.74 -16.19
CA LEU A 69 -2.19 -7.85 -16.40
C LEU A 69 -1.66 -8.88 -17.40
N CYS A 70 -1.00 -8.44 -18.47
CA CYS A 70 -0.34 -9.34 -19.43
C CYS A 70 0.80 -10.10 -18.77
N LEU A 71 1.65 -9.44 -18.01
CA LEU A 71 2.73 -10.10 -17.28
C LEU A 71 2.17 -11.14 -16.30
N TRP A 72 1.10 -10.81 -15.60
CA TRP A 72 0.46 -11.73 -14.66
C TRP A 72 -0.04 -13.01 -15.33
N LYS A 73 -0.62 -12.88 -16.54
CA LYS A 73 -1.17 -14.03 -17.28
C LYS A 73 -0.13 -14.83 -18.07
N SER A 74 0.88 -14.15 -18.62
CA SER A 74 1.78 -14.74 -19.63
C SER A 74 3.09 -15.26 -19.05
N VAL A 75 3.50 -14.77 -17.88
CA VAL A 75 4.78 -15.14 -17.26
C VAL A 75 4.53 -16.06 -16.05
N PRO A 76 5.23 -17.19 -15.93
CA PRO A 76 5.10 -18.07 -14.78
C PRO A 76 5.47 -17.36 -13.48
N GLU A 77 4.89 -17.84 -12.39
CA GLU A 77 5.07 -17.26 -11.06
C GLU A 77 6.55 -17.28 -10.64
N ASN A 78 7.11 -16.07 -10.51
CA ASN A 78 8.43 -15.87 -9.96
C ASN A 78 8.54 -14.47 -9.34
N ARG A 79 9.48 -14.28 -8.44
CA ARG A 79 9.66 -13.02 -7.69
C ARG A 79 9.93 -11.83 -8.58
N PHE A 80 10.65 -12.03 -9.67
CA PHE A 80 10.94 -10.94 -10.61
C PHE A 80 9.68 -10.46 -11.31
N ARG A 81 8.79 -11.39 -11.74
CA ARG A 81 7.48 -11.05 -12.29
C ARG A 81 6.66 -10.22 -11.29
N ASP A 82 6.58 -10.70 -10.04
CA ASP A 82 5.77 -10.06 -8.99
C ASP A 82 6.32 -8.68 -8.64
N PHE A 83 7.65 -8.53 -8.61
CA PHE A 83 8.30 -7.23 -8.49
C PHE A 83 7.95 -6.29 -9.65
N CYS A 84 8.05 -6.75 -10.89
CA CYS A 84 7.69 -5.95 -12.07
C CYS A 84 6.22 -5.53 -12.04
N ILE A 85 5.31 -6.44 -11.71
CA ILE A 85 3.87 -6.14 -11.58
C ILE A 85 3.64 -5.08 -10.50
N ALA A 86 4.26 -5.22 -9.33
CA ALA A 86 4.13 -4.27 -8.24
C ALA A 86 4.63 -2.87 -8.62
N VAL A 87 5.76 -2.76 -9.32
CA VAL A 87 6.28 -1.48 -9.81
C VAL A 87 5.34 -0.84 -10.83
N LEU A 88 4.79 -1.62 -11.76
CA LEU A 88 3.81 -1.14 -12.74
C LEU A 88 2.51 -0.69 -12.06
N MET A 89 2.02 -1.44 -11.07
CA MET A 89 0.84 -1.06 -10.30
C MET A 89 1.07 0.21 -9.47
N LEU A 90 2.25 0.38 -8.87
CA LEU A 90 2.62 1.63 -8.20
C LEU A 90 2.62 2.82 -9.17
N ALA A 91 3.16 2.66 -10.38
CA ALA A 91 3.13 3.70 -11.40
C ALA A 91 1.69 4.04 -11.84
N CYS A 92 0.84 3.02 -11.98
CA CYS A 92 -0.58 3.19 -12.29
C CYS A 92 -1.31 3.97 -11.18
N ILE A 93 -1.15 3.55 -9.92
CA ILE A 93 -1.76 4.21 -8.74
C ILE A 93 -1.27 5.65 -8.62
N TYR A 94 0.02 5.91 -8.84
CA TYR A 94 0.56 7.26 -8.83
C TYR A 94 -0.08 8.13 -9.92
N ALA A 95 -0.17 7.62 -11.14
CA ALA A 95 -0.77 8.34 -12.27
C ALA A 95 -2.25 8.67 -11.99
N LEU A 96 -3.02 7.71 -11.47
CA LEU A 96 -4.41 7.91 -11.05
C LEU A 96 -4.52 8.92 -9.89
N GLY A 97 -3.61 8.85 -8.92
CA GLY A 97 -3.54 9.80 -7.82
C GLY A 97 -3.32 11.24 -8.30
N CYS A 98 -2.43 11.44 -9.27
CA CYS A 98 -2.20 12.75 -9.89
C CYS A 98 -3.44 13.29 -10.62
N LEU A 99 -4.23 12.42 -11.26
CA LEU A 99 -5.48 12.80 -11.92
C LEU A 99 -6.56 13.16 -10.89
N LEU A 100 -6.71 12.36 -9.85
CA LEU A 100 -7.70 12.55 -8.80
C LEU A 100 -7.41 13.76 -7.90
N GLN A 101 -6.14 14.13 -7.77
CA GLN A 101 -5.74 15.27 -6.94
C GLN A 101 -6.33 16.61 -7.42
N LYS A 102 -6.64 16.73 -8.71
CA LYS A 102 -7.35 17.91 -9.25
C LYS A 102 -8.80 18.00 -8.76
N ARG A 103 -9.35 16.89 -8.28
CA ARG A 103 -10.69 16.81 -7.69
C ARG A 103 -10.54 16.68 -6.20
N LYS A 104 -10.99 17.68 -5.43
CA LYS A 104 -11.05 17.59 -3.96
C LYS A 104 -12.04 16.49 -3.58
N THR A 105 -11.53 15.32 -3.23
CA THR A 105 -12.33 14.19 -2.77
C THR A 105 -12.14 14.04 -1.27
N PRO A 106 -13.13 14.36 -0.45
CA PRO A 106 -13.02 14.37 1.02
C PRO A 106 -12.63 12.97 1.57
N VAL A 107 -13.03 11.91 0.86
CA VAL A 107 -12.69 10.53 1.24
C VAL A 107 -11.19 10.27 1.07
N LEU A 108 -10.59 10.69 -0.05
CA LEU A 108 -9.15 10.51 -0.29
C LEU A 108 -8.33 11.36 0.67
N ASP A 109 -8.75 12.58 0.96
CA ASP A 109 -8.08 13.45 1.94
C ASP A 109 -8.14 12.83 3.35
N TYR A 110 -9.26 12.19 3.70
CA TYR A 110 -9.41 11.45 4.95
C TYR A 110 -8.44 10.26 5.02
N ILE A 111 -8.42 9.40 4.00
CA ILE A 111 -7.51 8.24 3.94
C ILE A 111 -6.04 8.70 3.96
N ALA A 112 -5.70 9.74 3.19
CA ALA A 112 -4.33 10.28 3.14
C ALA A 112 -3.86 10.81 4.51
N ARG A 113 -4.76 11.43 5.28
CA ARG A 113 -4.45 11.93 6.63
C ARG A 113 -4.15 10.81 7.61
N TYR A 114 -4.83 9.67 7.47
CA TYR A 114 -4.72 8.53 8.38
C TYR A 114 -4.07 7.30 7.72
N VAL A 115 -3.29 7.52 6.65
CA VAL A 115 -2.68 6.45 5.85
C VAL A 115 -1.89 5.44 6.70
N PHE A 116 -1.20 5.91 7.73
CA PHE A 116 -0.44 5.04 8.62
C PHE A 116 -1.35 4.12 9.43
N THR A 117 -2.45 4.64 9.98
CA THR A 117 -3.47 3.83 10.68
C THR A 117 -4.09 2.80 9.72
N PHE A 118 -4.43 3.22 8.49
CA PHE A 118 -4.94 2.32 7.48
C PHE A 118 -3.93 1.21 7.16
N TYR A 119 -2.68 1.56 6.99
CA TYR A 119 -1.63 0.58 6.69
C TYR A 119 -1.44 -0.45 7.80
N ILE A 120 -1.35 -0.01 9.06
CA ILE A 120 -1.09 -0.92 10.19
C ILE A 120 -2.29 -1.82 10.51
N TYR A 121 -3.51 -1.27 10.50
CA TYR A 121 -4.68 -1.99 10.99
C TYR A 121 -5.49 -2.70 9.91
N SER A 122 -5.32 -2.37 8.63
CA SER A 122 -6.00 -3.09 7.55
C SER A 122 -5.50 -4.53 7.42
N TRP A 123 -4.19 -4.75 7.48
CA TRP A 123 -3.62 -6.09 7.29
C TRP A 123 -4.05 -7.10 8.37
N PRO A 124 -3.94 -6.84 9.69
CA PRO A 124 -4.44 -7.76 10.69
C PRO A 124 -5.94 -8.05 10.56
N ALA A 125 -6.73 -7.03 10.23
CA ALA A 125 -8.17 -7.19 10.03
C ALA A 125 -8.48 -8.09 8.83
N GLN A 126 -7.77 -7.93 7.72
CA GLN A 126 -7.87 -8.80 6.54
C GLN A 126 -7.44 -10.23 6.84
N ALA A 127 -6.34 -10.43 7.57
CA ALA A 127 -5.85 -11.76 7.94
C ALA A 127 -6.85 -12.53 8.80
N VAL A 128 -7.59 -11.85 9.70
CA VAL A 128 -8.67 -12.47 10.47
C VAL A 128 -9.80 -12.93 9.55
N VAL A 129 -10.22 -12.07 8.62
CA VAL A 129 -11.28 -12.41 7.65
C VAL A 129 -10.85 -13.57 6.76
N GLU A 130 -9.63 -13.56 6.27
CA GLU A 130 -9.08 -14.63 5.43
C GLU A 130 -9.13 -15.98 6.17
N ARG A 131 -8.68 -16.02 7.42
CA ARG A 131 -8.73 -17.24 8.25
C ARG A 131 -10.15 -17.72 8.50
N LEU A 132 -11.09 -16.82 8.78
CA LEU A 132 -12.50 -17.17 8.95
C LEU A 132 -13.10 -17.71 7.66
N CYS A 133 -12.89 -17.04 6.54
CA CYS A 133 -13.37 -17.47 5.24
C CYS A 133 -12.78 -18.82 4.82
N SER A 134 -11.50 -19.04 5.07
CA SER A 134 -10.82 -20.32 4.84
C SER A 134 -11.41 -21.43 5.71
N HIS A 135 -11.70 -21.17 6.98
CA HIS A 135 -12.31 -22.13 7.89
C HIS A 135 -13.71 -22.58 7.43
N TYR A 136 -14.49 -21.64 6.87
CA TYR A 136 -15.84 -21.93 6.34
C TYR A 136 -15.84 -22.30 4.86
N HIS A 137 -14.66 -22.52 4.23
CA HIS A 137 -14.52 -22.84 2.80
C HIS A 137 -15.25 -21.85 1.88
N ALA A 138 -15.27 -20.56 2.29
CA ALA A 138 -15.92 -19.52 1.51
C ALA A 138 -15.21 -19.32 0.16
N PRO A 139 -15.96 -19.13 -0.95
CA PRO A 139 -15.35 -18.88 -2.25
C PRO A 139 -14.58 -17.56 -2.25
N TRP A 140 -13.50 -17.52 -3.02
CA TRP A 140 -12.64 -16.33 -3.12
C TRP A 140 -13.39 -15.08 -3.60
N THR A 141 -14.45 -15.26 -4.40
CA THR A 141 -15.33 -14.18 -4.87
C THR A 141 -16.07 -13.46 -3.74
N LEU A 142 -16.27 -14.12 -2.60
CA LEU A 142 -16.82 -13.53 -1.39
C LEU A 142 -15.70 -13.03 -0.45
N THR A 143 -14.63 -13.80 -0.34
CA THR A 143 -13.50 -13.48 0.56
C THR A 143 -12.84 -12.18 0.18
N THR A 144 -12.53 -11.95 -1.10
CA THR A 144 -11.82 -10.75 -1.57
C THR A 144 -12.56 -9.44 -1.28
N PRO A 145 -13.86 -9.28 -1.65
CA PRO A 145 -14.57 -8.04 -1.32
C PRO A 145 -14.77 -7.86 0.19
N LEU A 146 -14.91 -8.94 0.96
CA LEU A 146 -15.04 -8.88 2.40
C LEU A 146 -13.73 -8.40 3.05
N MET A 147 -12.58 -8.93 2.63
CA MET A 147 -11.26 -8.48 3.07
C MET A 147 -11.06 -6.99 2.75
N PHE A 148 -11.43 -6.57 1.56
CA PHE A 148 -11.34 -5.16 1.16
C PHE A 148 -12.23 -4.26 2.03
N ALA A 149 -13.48 -4.65 2.24
CA ALA A 149 -14.42 -3.92 3.08
C ALA A 149 -13.92 -3.79 4.53
N VAL A 150 -13.47 -4.90 5.13
CA VAL A 150 -12.96 -4.90 6.51
C VAL A 150 -11.64 -4.15 6.62
N GLY A 151 -10.77 -4.24 5.61
CA GLY A 151 -9.52 -3.47 5.53
C GLY A 151 -9.73 -1.95 5.50
N LEU A 152 -10.88 -1.49 5.00
CA LEU A 152 -11.26 -0.06 5.05
C LEU A 152 -12.06 0.31 6.31
N LEU A 153 -12.99 -0.54 6.71
CA LEU A 153 -13.89 -0.24 7.84
C LEU A 153 -13.15 -0.29 9.19
N CYS A 154 -12.31 -1.29 9.41
CA CYS A 154 -11.62 -1.45 10.69
C CYS A 154 -10.75 -0.23 11.05
N PRO A 155 -9.82 0.26 10.20
CA PRO A 155 -9.08 1.48 10.49
C PRO A 155 -9.97 2.71 10.65
N THR A 156 -11.04 2.81 9.85
CA THR A 156 -12.02 3.91 9.94
C THR A 156 -12.68 3.95 11.31
N VAL A 157 -13.13 2.79 11.81
CA VAL A 157 -13.72 2.67 13.16
C VAL A 157 -12.70 3.05 14.23
N ILE A 158 -11.46 2.57 14.13
CA ILE A 158 -10.38 2.91 15.07
C ILE A 158 -10.17 4.43 15.12
N VAL A 159 -10.08 5.11 13.96
CA VAL A 159 -9.94 6.56 13.89
C VAL A 159 -11.14 7.28 14.50
N LEU A 160 -12.36 6.80 14.23
CA LEU A 160 -13.57 7.39 14.79
C LEU A 160 -13.64 7.25 16.30
N VAL A 161 -13.33 6.07 16.83
CA VAL A 161 -13.26 5.81 18.28
C VAL A 161 -12.19 6.69 18.92
N TYR A 162 -10.98 6.74 18.36
CA TYR A 162 -9.91 7.62 18.84
C TYR A 162 -10.37 9.09 18.90
N ARG A 163 -11.02 9.59 17.85
CA ARG A 163 -11.49 10.98 17.80
C ARG A 163 -12.59 11.30 18.82
N ARG A 164 -13.40 10.30 19.19
CA ARG A 164 -14.49 10.48 20.18
C ARG A 164 -14.03 10.30 21.63
N CYS A 165 -13.03 9.49 21.86
CA CYS A 165 -12.56 9.15 23.21
C CYS A 165 -11.38 10.06 23.59
N THR A 166 -11.65 11.17 24.29
CA THR A 166 -10.62 12.09 24.79
C THR A 166 -9.61 11.43 25.71
N PHE A 167 -10.02 10.35 26.39
CA PHE A 167 -9.14 9.53 27.24
C PHE A 167 -8.02 8.83 26.47
N LEU A 168 -8.22 8.55 25.18
CA LEU A 168 -7.21 7.90 24.32
C LEU A 168 -6.17 8.89 23.78
N HIS A 169 -6.31 10.18 24.01
CA HIS A 169 -5.42 11.23 23.52
C HIS A 169 -4.14 11.32 24.35
N CYS A 170 -3.39 10.22 24.45
CA CYS A 170 -2.08 10.22 25.06
C CYS A 170 -0.98 10.08 23.99
N ARG A 171 0.24 10.55 24.30
CA ARG A 171 1.39 10.53 23.36
C ARG A 171 1.66 9.14 22.80
N PHE A 172 1.47 8.10 23.60
CA PHE A 172 1.69 6.73 23.16
C PHE A 172 0.68 6.29 22.11
N VAL A 173 -0.60 6.57 22.32
CA VAL A 173 -1.67 6.23 21.37
C VAL A 173 -1.53 7.06 20.10
N ASP A 174 -1.19 8.35 20.20
CA ASP A 174 -0.90 9.22 19.05
C ASP A 174 0.24 8.63 18.18
N LEU A 175 1.30 8.12 18.83
CA LEU A 175 2.42 7.48 18.13
C LEU A 175 2.01 6.19 17.45
N VAL A 176 1.29 5.31 18.14
CA VAL A 176 0.84 4.00 17.63
C VAL A 176 -0.13 4.17 16.47
N LEU A 177 -1.00 5.17 16.52
CA LEU A 177 -1.94 5.48 15.45
C LEU A 177 -1.33 6.36 14.35
N GLY A 178 -0.09 6.84 14.50
CA GLY A 178 0.59 7.72 13.55
C GLY A 178 -0.07 9.09 13.42
N MET A 179 -0.77 9.52 14.47
CA MET A 179 -1.48 10.81 14.47
C MET A 179 -0.52 11.91 14.92
N ARG A 180 -0.19 12.82 14.01
CA ARG A 180 0.50 14.06 14.35
C ARG A 180 -0.51 15.07 14.91
N ARG A 181 -0.23 15.61 16.08
CA ARG A 181 -0.93 16.80 16.60
C ARG A 181 -0.54 18.04 15.81
#